data_897aa56dff72f602419a45893bd51025
#
_entry.id   897aa56dff72f602419a45893bd51025
#
_cell.length_a   1.000
_cell.length_b   1.000
_cell.length_c   1.000
_cell.angle_alpha   90.00
_cell.angle_beta   90.00
_cell.angle_gamma   90.00
#
_symmetry.space_group_name_H-M   'P 1'
#
loop_
_entity.id
_entity.type
_entity.pdbx_description
1 polymer ?
#
loop_
_entity_poly.entity_id
_entity_poly.type
_entity_poly.pdbx_seq_one_letter_code
_entity_poly.pdbx_strand_id
1 'polypeptide(L)'
;MSLLELKTFIKNVKPFDNLQEYELNELSSGLDIVYFKENQIIMDIQKPAEFLYFVIKGVVHEKDEEEIFSVYTKNEYFDPITLIENRVKHQFITVEETICYALPKEIFLKIMYQNEKLERYFFTSIADKLNISNQNEQKKKLLDFATSKVEDAYLQKPIYIDETETIHNTVKILVENNIQAILVRRADGEVGIVTDSSFVKKVALRRMDLDSQVSQITTYGLKSIELSDFLFNAQLKMAKYNLKRLIVKDADEIVGILDIVSLSSFFASHTHSTSMLIEEATTIEELKEASSKFIRTIRALYEKGVKVRYISKLISQLNEKLFSKLFRLTAPEELLKNSCLIIMGSEGRGEQILRTDQDNALIISNNCSLSQEEIERFTIDFTGYLVEFGYPPCDGNIMVSNPYWRKSSEEYQKTISDWIHEPNEEKFMDLAIFYDAKAVSGNKELLYELKDYMYKICNHSSSFYPFFARPTLMFETPLSFFSDFIVDKDEHKNELDIKKGAIFPIVHGVRSLAIEKNIYSTNTIERLKELNDLGVIDKESTTELIESFNFLLTLRLRFRLEKIDQRKSLDNYINPSKLTMLEKDLLKDSFKIVNKFKKFITYHYKLNNY
;
A
#
# COMPACT_ATOMS: atom_id res chain seq x y z
N MET A 1 -48.15 -12.37 -8.86
CA MET A 1 -46.73 -12.67 -9.17
C MET A 1 -46.49 -14.13 -8.82
N SER A 2 -45.87 -14.90 -9.68
CA SER A 2 -45.62 -16.32 -9.39
C SER A 2 -44.44 -16.47 -8.42
N LEU A 3 -44.44 -17.57 -7.64
CA LEU A 3 -43.28 -17.90 -6.75
C LEU A 3 -41.95 -17.98 -7.53
N LEU A 4 -42.02 -18.32 -8.81
CA LEU A 4 -40.88 -18.40 -9.71
C LEU A 4 -40.28 -17.01 -10.02
N GLU A 5 -41.14 -16.00 -10.20
CA GLU A 5 -40.70 -14.61 -10.44
C GLU A 5 -40.04 -14.00 -9.19
N LEU A 6 -40.59 -14.30 -7.98
CA LEU A 6 -39.98 -13.91 -6.70
C LEU A 6 -38.58 -14.52 -6.52
N LYS A 7 -38.44 -15.81 -6.76
CA LYS A 7 -37.15 -16.50 -6.68
C LYS A 7 -36.14 -15.94 -7.68
N THR A 8 -36.58 -15.64 -8.90
CA THR A 8 -35.72 -15.05 -9.92
C THR A 8 -35.27 -13.64 -9.52
N PHE A 9 -36.17 -12.85 -8.93
CA PHE A 9 -35.80 -11.53 -8.41
C PHE A 9 -34.74 -11.64 -7.31
N ILE A 10 -34.96 -12.47 -6.29
CA ILE A 10 -34.02 -12.62 -5.16
C ILE A 10 -32.67 -13.17 -5.61
N LYS A 11 -32.62 -14.10 -6.56
CA LYS A 11 -31.35 -14.60 -7.14
C LYS A 11 -30.56 -13.53 -7.89
N ASN A 12 -31.18 -12.43 -8.30
CA ASN A 12 -30.50 -11.31 -8.93
C ASN A 12 -30.00 -10.25 -7.93
N VAL A 13 -30.30 -10.41 -6.62
CA VAL A 13 -29.90 -9.50 -5.55
C VAL A 13 -28.81 -10.17 -4.71
N LYS A 14 -27.61 -9.62 -4.68
CA LYS A 14 -26.53 -10.11 -3.84
C LYS A 14 -26.71 -9.68 -2.38
N PRO A 15 -26.31 -10.53 -1.42
CA PRO A 15 -25.66 -11.85 -1.50
C PRO A 15 -26.63 -13.03 -1.61
N PHE A 16 -27.92 -12.79 -1.82
CA PHE A 16 -29.00 -13.80 -1.82
C PHE A 16 -28.91 -14.75 -3.03
N ASP A 17 -28.07 -14.45 -4.03
CA ASP A 17 -27.73 -15.34 -5.15
C ASP A 17 -27.07 -16.65 -4.71
N ASN A 18 -26.50 -16.69 -3.50
CA ASN A 18 -25.84 -17.85 -2.91
C ASN A 18 -26.74 -18.76 -2.07
N LEU A 19 -28.03 -18.45 -1.99
CA LEU A 19 -29.00 -19.25 -1.23
C LEU A 19 -29.22 -20.63 -1.87
N GLN A 20 -29.30 -21.66 -1.02
CA GLN A 20 -29.74 -22.99 -1.42
C GLN A 20 -31.25 -22.97 -1.75
N GLU A 21 -31.74 -23.97 -2.51
CA GLU A 21 -33.12 -23.96 -2.98
C GLU A 21 -34.15 -23.96 -1.83
N TYR A 22 -33.85 -24.62 -0.71
CA TYR A 22 -34.73 -24.62 0.47
C TYR A 22 -34.76 -23.25 1.17
N GLU A 23 -33.59 -22.56 1.30
CA GLU A 23 -33.49 -21.20 1.87
C GLU A 23 -34.22 -20.18 0.99
N LEU A 24 -34.04 -20.31 -0.32
CA LEU A 24 -34.73 -19.47 -1.31
C LEU A 24 -36.26 -19.66 -1.25
N ASN A 25 -36.72 -20.89 -1.04
CA ASN A 25 -38.15 -21.19 -0.84
C ASN A 25 -38.68 -20.53 0.42
N GLU A 26 -37.98 -20.67 1.53
CA GLU A 26 -38.35 -20.05 2.82
C GLU A 26 -38.39 -18.53 2.71
N LEU A 27 -37.34 -17.90 2.16
CA LEU A 27 -37.27 -16.47 1.95
C LEU A 27 -38.42 -15.97 1.06
N SER A 28 -38.61 -16.64 -0.10
CA SER A 28 -39.64 -16.24 -1.07
C SER A 28 -41.06 -16.39 -0.53
N SER A 29 -41.31 -17.38 0.34
CA SER A 29 -42.62 -17.55 0.97
C SER A 29 -42.95 -16.53 2.08
N GLY A 30 -41.90 -15.90 2.61
CA GLY A 30 -42.04 -14.87 3.64
C GLY A 30 -42.08 -13.44 3.10
N LEU A 31 -41.98 -13.24 1.79
CA LEU A 31 -41.99 -11.91 1.19
C LEU A 31 -43.42 -11.41 0.97
N ASP A 32 -43.70 -10.20 1.46
CA ASP A 32 -44.89 -9.42 1.16
C ASP A 32 -44.58 -8.24 0.25
N ILE A 33 -45.58 -7.81 -0.56
CA ILE A 33 -45.48 -6.61 -1.37
C ILE A 33 -46.03 -5.43 -0.61
N VAL A 34 -45.23 -4.39 -0.45
CA VAL A 34 -45.63 -3.16 0.24
C VAL A 34 -45.48 -1.96 -0.71
N TYR A 35 -46.49 -1.11 -0.70
CA TYR A 35 -46.51 0.16 -1.44
C TYR A 35 -46.32 1.33 -0.50
N PHE A 36 -45.46 2.25 -0.88
CA PHE A 36 -45.23 3.51 -0.17
C PHE A 36 -45.50 4.70 -1.09
N LYS A 37 -46.19 5.71 -0.55
CA LYS A 37 -46.37 6.98 -1.26
C LYS A 37 -45.06 7.76 -1.31
N GLU A 38 -45.03 8.75 -2.18
CA GLU A 38 -43.96 9.74 -2.20
C GLU A 38 -43.78 10.44 -0.85
N ASN A 39 -42.55 10.72 -0.42
CA ASN A 39 -42.18 11.34 0.86
C ASN A 39 -42.69 10.58 2.11
N GLN A 40 -42.88 9.29 2.01
CA GLN A 40 -43.26 8.43 3.14
C GLN A 40 -42.06 7.87 3.86
N ILE A 41 -42.02 8.00 5.20
CA ILE A 41 -40.99 7.39 6.05
C ILE A 41 -41.25 5.88 6.13
N ILE A 42 -40.28 5.06 5.74
CA ILE A 42 -40.31 3.60 5.81
C ILE A 42 -39.72 3.11 7.13
N MET A 43 -38.53 3.65 7.48
CA MET A 43 -37.83 3.33 8.74
C MET A 43 -37.44 4.65 9.43
N ASP A 44 -37.62 4.70 10.75
CA ASP A 44 -37.40 5.90 11.55
C ASP A 44 -36.51 5.59 12.76
N ILE A 45 -35.61 6.52 13.12
CA ILE A 45 -34.65 6.41 14.22
C ILE A 45 -35.29 6.00 15.55
N GLN A 46 -36.59 6.35 15.75
CA GLN A 46 -37.29 6.06 16.99
C GLN A 46 -38.08 4.75 17.00
N LYS A 47 -38.03 3.97 15.90
CA LYS A 47 -38.82 2.75 15.77
C LYS A 47 -37.89 1.54 15.52
N PRO A 48 -38.24 0.34 16.04
CA PRO A 48 -37.53 -0.87 15.70
C PRO A 48 -37.67 -1.20 14.22
N ALA A 49 -36.62 -1.73 13.60
CA ALA A 49 -36.70 -2.26 12.25
C ALA A 49 -37.34 -3.66 12.26
N GLU A 50 -38.42 -3.83 11.53
CA GLU A 50 -39.20 -5.07 11.51
C GLU A 50 -39.02 -5.86 10.21
N PHE A 51 -38.63 -5.19 9.12
CA PHE A 51 -38.51 -5.80 7.78
C PHE A 51 -37.24 -5.40 7.08
N LEU A 52 -36.66 -6.33 6.30
CA LEU A 52 -35.71 -6.03 5.24
C LEU A 52 -36.48 -5.73 3.96
N TYR A 53 -36.24 -4.58 3.37
CA TYR A 53 -36.94 -4.14 2.17
C TYR A 53 -36.07 -4.27 0.93
N PHE A 54 -36.64 -4.86 -0.14
CA PHE A 54 -36.03 -4.93 -1.46
C PHE A 54 -36.82 -4.05 -2.42
N VAL A 55 -36.19 -3.11 -3.08
CA VAL A 55 -36.87 -2.18 -3.99
C VAL A 55 -37.18 -2.85 -5.32
N ILE A 56 -38.47 -2.92 -5.65
CA ILE A 56 -38.97 -3.42 -6.95
C ILE A 56 -39.06 -2.26 -7.95
N LYS A 57 -39.57 -1.13 -7.49
CA LYS A 57 -39.76 0.11 -8.26
C LYS A 57 -39.75 1.30 -7.29
N GLY A 58 -39.17 2.43 -7.75
CA GLY A 58 -39.10 3.66 -6.97
C GLY A 58 -37.71 3.90 -6.40
N VAL A 59 -37.60 4.92 -5.55
CA VAL A 59 -36.37 5.43 -4.96
C VAL A 59 -36.55 5.68 -3.48
N VAL A 60 -35.62 5.19 -2.64
CA VAL A 60 -35.59 5.40 -1.20
C VAL A 60 -34.31 6.10 -0.81
N HIS A 61 -34.42 7.21 -0.05
CA HIS A 61 -33.29 7.92 0.54
C HIS A 61 -33.08 7.49 1.98
N GLU A 62 -31.85 7.19 2.34
CA GLU A 62 -31.38 7.13 3.72
C GLU A 62 -30.86 8.52 4.11
N LYS A 63 -31.46 9.13 5.15
CA LYS A 63 -31.16 10.50 5.58
C LYS A 63 -30.87 10.58 7.07
N ASP A 64 -30.00 11.54 7.43
CA ASP A 64 -29.88 12.08 8.78
C ASP A 64 -30.11 13.57 8.71
N GLU A 65 -31.20 14.05 9.38
CA GLU A 65 -31.75 15.40 9.23
C GLU A 65 -32.03 15.76 7.76
N GLU A 66 -31.28 16.69 7.16
CA GLU A 66 -31.39 17.06 5.74
C GLU A 66 -30.35 16.37 4.83
N GLU A 67 -29.42 15.63 5.41
CA GLU A 67 -28.32 15.02 4.64
C GLU A 67 -28.65 13.62 4.14
N ILE A 68 -28.40 13.35 2.85
CA ILE A 68 -28.64 12.05 2.23
C ILE A 68 -27.38 11.21 2.32
N PHE A 69 -27.44 10.06 3.00
CA PHE A 69 -26.35 9.12 3.17
C PHE A 69 -26.27 8.10 2.05
N SER A 70 -27.43 7.58 1.65
CA SER A 70 -27.52 6.56 0.61
C SER A 70 -28.83 6.68 -0.15
N VAL A 71 -28.86 6.09 -1.34
CA VAL A 71 -30.04 6.01 -2.19
C VAL A 71 -30.18 4.57 -2.67
N TYR A 72 -31.38 4.05 -2.55
CA TYR A 72 -31.71 2.68 -2.91
C TYR A 72 -32.75 2.66 -4.02
N THR A 73 -32.49 1.84 -5.04
CA THR A 73 -33.28 1.72 -6.26
C THR A 73 -33.61 0.28 -6.59
N LYS A 74 -34.23 0.03 -7.74
CA LYS A 74 -34.65 -1.29 -8.19
C LYS A 74 -33.52 -2.34 -8.10
N ASN A 75 -33.84 -3.49 -7.52
CA ASN A 75 -32.97 -4.63 -7.24
C ASN A 75 -31.94 -4.39 -6.13
N GLU A 76 -32.13 -3.36 -5.32
CA GLU A 76 -31.34 -3.11 -4.11
C GLU A 76 -32.21 -3.35 -2.86
N TYR A 77 -31.55 -3.64 -1.75
CA TYR A 77 -32.16 -3.71 -0.43
C TYR A 77 -31.49 -2.69 0.50
N PHE A 78 -32.20 -2.20 1.49
CA PHE A 78 -31.62 -1.21 2.37
C PHE A 78 -31.48 -1.72 3.79
N ASP A 79 -30.36 -1.35 4.34
CA ASP A 79 -29.86 -1.45 5.69
C ASP A 79 -30.18 -2.75 6.46
N PRO A 80 -29.61 -3.89 6.06
CA PRO A 80 -29.72 -5.13 6.82
C PRO A 80 -29.03 -5.04 8.18
N ILE A 81 -28.04 -4.14 8.34
CA ILE A 81 -27.31 -3.94 9.60
C ILE A 81 -28.24 -3.43 10.68
N THR A 82 -29.15 -2.53 10.35
CA THR A 82 -30.19 -2.04 11.26
C THR A 82 -31.03 -3.18 11.87
N LEU A 83 -31.33 -4.22 11.08
CA LEU A 83 -32.06 -5.40 11.57
C LEU A 83 -31.20 -6.26 12.50
N ILE A 84 -29.91 -6.41 12.16
CA ILE A 84 -28.95 -7.20 12.93
C ILE A 84 -28.66 -6.54 14.28
N GLU A 85 -28.34 -5.24 14.27
CA GLU A 85 -28.03 -4.46 15.48
C GLU A 85 -29.28 -4.05 16.28
N ASN A 86 -30.47 -4.24 15.70
CA ASN A 86 -31.77 -3.79 16.27
C ASN A 86 -31.81 -2.29 16.58
N ARG A 87 -31.12 -1.49 15.76
CA ARG A 87 -31.01 -0.04 15.97
C ARG A 87 -30.99 0.68 14.61
N VAL A 88 -32.04 1.48 14.37
CA VAL A 88 -32.15 2.38 13.22
C VAL A 88 -31.25 3.59 13.47
N LYS A 89 -30.26 3.79 12.62
CA LYS A 89 -29.27 4.90 12.72
C LYS A 89 -29.73 6.13 11.91
N HIS A 90 -30.39 5.90 10.78
CA HIS A 90 -30.82 6.94 9.85
C HIS A 90 -32.30 6.75 9.47
N GLN A 91 -32.92 7.78 8.93
CA GLN A 91 -34.31 7.72 8.46
C GLN A 91 -34.33 7.28 6.98
N PHE A 92 -35.23 6.36 6.62
CA PHE A 92 -35.44 5.90 5.23
C PHE A 92 -36.76 6.47 4.71
N ILE A 93 -36.71 7.29 3.64
CA ILE A 93 -37.84 8.04 3.08
C ILE A 93 -37.92 7.78 1.57
N THR A 94 -39.12 7.55 1.08
CA THR A 94 -39.38 7.45 -0.37
C THR A 94 -39.30 8.81 -1.04
N VAL A 95 -38.69 8.87 -2.23
CA VAL A 95 -38.59 10.08 -3.06
C VAL A 95 -39.74 10.16 -4.07
N GLU A 96 -40.22 9.01 -4.48
CA GLU A 96 -41.35 8.82 -5.38
C GLU A 96 -42.20 7.62 -4.93
N GLU A 97 -43.32 7.35 -5.61
CA GLU A 97 -44.11 6.15 -5.35
C GLU A 97 -43.25 4.90 -5.47
N THR A 98 -43.09 4.17 -4.37
CA THR A 98 -42.13 3.07 -4.23
C THR A 98 -42.85 1.77 -3.90
N ILE A 99 -42.46 0.69 -4.58
CA ILE A 99 -42.92 -0.68 -4.32
C ILE A 99 -41.73 -1.50 -3.85
N CYS A 100 -41.86 -2.15 -2.70
CA CYS A 100 -40.84 -3.02 -2.15
C CYS A 100 -41.39 -4.42 -1.86
N TYR A 101 -40.50 -5.42 -1.87
CA TYR A 101 -40.70 -6.64 -1.11
C TYR A 101 -40.26 -6.37 0.33
N ALA A 102 -41.07 -6.75 1.30
CA ALA A 102 -40.78 -6.70 2.73
C ALA A 102 -40.56 -8.13 3.24
N LEU A 103 -39.36 -8.42 3.74
CA LEU A 103 -39.02 -9.67 4.38
C LEU A 103 -39.03 -9.47 5.90
N PRO A 104 -39.82 -10.23 6.67
CA PRO A 104 -39.81 -10.14 8.13
C PRO A 104 -38.42 -10.38 8.71
N LYS A 105 -38.04 -9.55 9.68
CA LYS A 105 -36.75 -9.63 10.38
C LYS A 105 -36.42 -11.03 10.87
N GLU A 106 -37.37 -11.74 11.42
CA GLU A 106 -37.17 -13.09 11.97
C GLU A 106 -36.75 -14.08 10.90
N ILE A 107 -37.37 -14.02 9.71
CA ILE A 107 -37.01 -14.89 8.58
C ILE A 107 -35.63 -14.51 8.04
N PHE A 108 -35.36 -13.21 7.89
CA PHE A 108 -34.05 -12.74 7.45
C PHE A 108 -32.93 -13.21 8.40
N LEU A 109 -33.06 -12.96 9.70
CA LEU A 109 -32.05 -13.37 10.68
C LEU A 109 -31.89 -14.88 10.74
N LYS A 110 -33.00 -15.66 10.67
CA LYS A 110 -32.94 -17.11 10.64
C LYS A 110 -32.10 -17.62 9.47
N ILE A 111 -32.41 -17.16 8.25
CA ILE A 111 -31.68 -17.59 7.03
C ILE A 111 -30.24 -17.12 7.09
N MET A 112 -29.99 -15.89 7.54
CA MET A 112 -28.65 -15.33 7.66
C MET A 112 -27.77 -16.15 8.60
N TYR A 113 -28.25 -16.52 9.80
CA TYR A 113 -27.45 -17.31 10.77
C TYR A 113 -27.32 -18.79 10.37
N GLN A 114 -28.18 -19.32 9.52
CA GLN A 114 -28.10 -20.69 9.01
C GLN A 114 -27.17 -20.80 7.80
N ASN A 115 -26.92 -19.72 7.07
CA ASN A 115 -26.07 -19.69 5.88
C ASN A 115 -24.77 -18.95 6.16
N GLU A 116 -23.69 -19.70 6.37
CA GLU A 116 -22.36 -19.17 6.71
C GLU A 116 -21.84 -18.12 5.69
N LYS A 117 -22.23 -18.23 4.40
CA LYS A 117 -21.83 -17.27 3.37
C LYS A 117 -22.59 -15.96 3.51
N LEU A 118 -23.88 -16.03 3.86
CA LEU A 118 -24.72 -14.86 4.10
C LEU A 118 -24.28 -14.14 5.38
N GLU A 119 -24.08 -14.91 6.44
CA GLU A 119 -23.59 -14.38 7.72
C GLU A 119 -22.26 -13.64 7.54
N ARG A 120 -21.30 -14.27 6.90
CA ARG A 120 -20.01 -13.63 6.58
C ARG A 120 -20.18 -12.35 5.76
N TYR A 121 -21.04 -12.35 4.76
CA TYR A 121 -21.23 -11.18 3.91
C TYR A 121 -21.72 -9.96 4.69
N PHE A 122 -22.67 -10.11 5.60
CA PHE A 122 -23.24 -9.00 6.37
C PHE A 122 -22.36 -8.56 7.55
N PHE A 123 -21.64 -9.47 8.18
CA PHE A 123 -20.71 -9.14 9.27
C PHE A 123 -19.29 -8.79 8.79
N THR A 124 -19.02 -8.90 7.51
CA THR A 124 -17.68 -8.73 6.97
C THR A 124 -17.45 -7.27 6.57
N SER A 125 -16.54 -6.61 7.26
CA SER A 125 -16.03 -5.29 6.86
C SER A 125 -15.30 -5.38 5.51
N ILE A 126 -15.02 -4.23 4.86
CA ILE A 126 -14.15 -4.23 3.65
C ILE A 126 -12.83 -4.94 3.91
N ALA A 127 -12.26 -4.78 5.09
CA ALA A 127 -11.03 -5.47 5.50
C ALA A 127 -11.18 -7.00 5.43
N ASP A 128 -12.32 -7.53 5.88
CA ASP A 128 -12.58 -8.96 5.87
C ASP A 128 -12.94 -9.47 4.49
N LYS A 129 -13.74 -8.73 3.70
CA LYS A 129 -14.03 -9.05 2.29
C LYS A 129 -12.74 -9.15 1.46
N LEU A 130 -11.79 -8.23 1.67
CA LEU A 130 -10.46 -8.27 1.06
C LEU A 130 -9.62 -9.44 1.59
N ASN A 131 -9.75 -9.80 2.87
CA ASN A 131 -9.06 -10.95 3.44
C ASN A 131 -9.56 -12.28 2.87
N ILE A 132 -10.85 -12.43 2.60
CA ILE A 132 -11.42 -13.62 1.93
C ILE A 132 -10.89 -13.74 0.50
N SER A 133 -10.83 -12.65 -0.25
CA SER A 133 -10.20 -12.61 -1.58
C SER A 133 -8.71 -12.98 -1.52
N ASN A 134 -7.99 -12.43 -0.54
CA ASN A 134 -6.58 -12.71 -0.30
C ASN A 134 -6.29 -14.14 0.18
N GLN A 135 -7.22 -14.82 0.87
CA GLN A 135 -7.04 -16.22 1.27
C GLN A 135 -7.00 -17.18 0.06
N ASN A 136 -7.73 -16.88 -1.00
CA ASN A 136 -7.65 -17.65 -2.25
C ASN A 136 -6.33 -17.38 -2.99
N GLU A 137 -5.81 -16.18 -2.97
CA GLU A 137 -4.48 -15.84 -3.48
C GLU A 137 -3.36 -16.39 -2.58
N GLN A 138 -3.53 -16.36 -1.24
CA GLN A 138 -2.58 -16.96 -0.30
C GLN A 138 -2.50 -18.49 -0.44
N LYS A 139 -3.62 -19.18 -0.77
CA LYS A 139 -3.57 -20.59 -1.12
C LYS A 139 -2.77 -20.85 -2.39
N LYS A 140 -2.86 -20.00 -3.39
CA LYS A 140 -2.05 -20.10 -4.62
C LYS A 140 -0.57 -19.82 -4.34
N LYS A 141 -0.26 -18.83 -3.47
CA LYS A 141 1.11 -18.52 -3.01
C LYS A 141 1.71 -19.61 -2.13
N LEU A 142 0.90 -20.20 -1.26
CA LEU A 142 1.29 -21.39 -0.47
C LEU A 142 1.61 -22.58 -1.38
N LEU A 143 0.94 -22.71 -2.53
CA LEU A 143 1.24 -23.75 -3.51
C LEU A 143 2.61 -23.51 -4.19
N ASP A 144 2.90 -22.31 -4.66
CA ASP A 144 4.20 -21.99 -5.29
C ASP A 144 5.35 -22.10 -4.28
N PHE A 145 5.13 -21.67 -3.03
CA PHE A 145 6.07 -21.86 -1.93
C PHE A 145 6.24 -23.33 -1.54
N ALA A 146 5.13 -24.06 -1.49
CA ALA A 146 5.14 -25.48 -1.15
C ALA A 146 5.81 -26.35 -2.25
N THR A 147 5.94 -25.83 -3.48
CA THR A 147 6.55 -26.53 -4.61
C THR A 147 7.98 -26.13 -4.94
N SER A 148 8.49 -25.00 -4.40
CA SER A 148 9.88 -24.57 -4.58
C SER A 148 10.83 -25.43 -3.74
N LYS A 149 11.93 -25.85 -4.36
CA LYS A 149 12.91 -26.75 -3.74
C LYS A 149 14.08 -26.00 -3.14
N VAL A 150 14.83 -26.67 -2.27
CA VAL A 150 16.04 -26.14 -1.64
C VAL A 150 17.11 -25.82 -2.68
N GLU A 151 17.17 -26.59 -3.77
CA GLU A 151 18.09 -26.35 -4.90
C GLU A 151 17.85 -25.01 -5.62
N ASP A 152 16.65 -24.43 -5.53
CA ASP A 152 16.29 -23.16 -6.14
C ASP A 152 16.78 -21.95 -5.33
N ALA A 153 17.20 -22.15 -4.08
CA ALA A 153 17.68 -21.08 -3.20
C ALA A 153 19.19 -20.91 -3.30
N TYR A 154 19.66 -19.71 -2.94
CA TYR A 154 21.09 -19.51 -2.78
C TYR A 154 21.62 -20.31 -1.59
N LEU A 155 22.61 -21.14 -1.84
CA LEU A 155 23.32 -21.93 -0.84
C LEU A 155 24.75 -21.42 -0.69
N GLN A 156 25.17 -21.09 0.53
CA GLN A 156 26.57 -20.82 0.80
C GLN A 156 27.38 -22.10 0.55
N LYS A 157 28.42 -22.03 -0.30
CA LYS A 157 29.32 -23.17 -0.55
C LYS A 157 29.99 -23.61 0.75
N PRO A 158 30.09 -24.93 1.00
CA PRO A 158 30.71 -25.43 2.21
C PRO A 158 32.22 -25.20 2.19
N ILE A 159 32.75 -24.51 3.20
CA ILE A 159 34.20 -24.41 3.46
C ILE A 159 34.48 -25.20 4.72
N TYR A 160 35.51 -26.05 4.63
CA TYR A 160 35.89 -26.95 5.72
C TYR A 160 37.23 -26.55 6.31
N ILE A 161 37.35 -26.67 7.63
CA ILE A 161 38.61 -26.62 8.38
C ILE A 161 38.69 -27.83 9.31
N ASP A 162 39.90 -28.10 9.80
CA ASP A 162 40.15 -29.18 10.75
C ASP A 162 39.79 -28.75 12.17
N GLU A 163 39.36 -29.68 13.03
CA GLU A 163 39.01 -29.40 14.42
C GLU A 163 40.19 -28.88 15.27
N THR A 164 41.43 -29.12 14.83
CA THR A 164 42.66 -28.66 15.46
C THR A 164 43.07 -27.24 15.07
N GLU A 165 42.38 -26.64 14.08
CA GLU A 165 42.66 -25.27 13.65
C GLU A 165 42.44 -24.27 14.79
N THR A 166 43.17 -23.14 14.78
CA THR A 166 43.01 -22.10 15.82
C THR A 166 41.75 -21.24 15.60
N ILE A 167 41.22 -20.73 16.69
CA ILE A 167 40.11 -19.75 16.64
C ILE A 167 40.51 -18.53 15.80
N HIS A 168 41.76 -18.04 15.95
CA HIS A 168 42.27 -16.89 15.21
C HIS A 168 42.26 -17.13 13.69
N ASN A 169 42.81 -18.26 13.24
CA ASN A 169 42.84 -18.57 11.80
C ASN A 169 41.42 -18.81 11.24
N THR A 170 40.52 -19.39 12.05
CA THR A 170 39.11 -19.56 11.68
C THR A 170 38.44 -18.21 11.41
N VAL A 171 38.67 -17.20 12.25
CA VAL A 171 38.14 -15.84 12.04
C VAL A 171 38.71 -15.24 10.75
N LYS A 172 40.02 -15.40 10.51
CA LYS A 172 40.67 -14.91 9.30
C LYS A 172 40.03 -15.50 8.04
N ILE A 173 39.83 -16.82 8.01
CA ILE A 173 39.18 -17.52 6.88
C ILE A 173 37.74 -17.01 6.66
N LEU A 174 36.96 -16.80 7.70
CA LEU A 174 35.59 -16.26 7.61
C LEU A 174 35.58 -14.85 6.98
N VAL A 175 36.49 -13.97 7.43
CA VAL A 175 36.59 -12.59 6.94
C VAL A 175 37.08 -12.54 5.50
N GLU A 176 38.18 -13.27 5.17
CA GLU A 176 38.77 -13.29 3.83
C GLU A 176 37.79 -13.85 2.77
N ASN A 177 36.96 -14.82 3.13
CA ASN A 177 35.98 -15.41 2.24
C ASN A 177 34.60 -14.74 2.31
N ASN A 178 34.43 -13.71 3.12
CA ASN A 178 33.16 -13.01 3.35
C ASN A 178 32.00 -13.97 3.64
N ILE A 179 32.23 -14.95 4.52
CA ILE A 179 31.24 -15.96 4.91
C ILE A 179 30.92 -15.87 6.40
N GLN A 180 29.71 -16.27 6.77
CA GLN A 180 29.21 -16.18 8.14
C GLN A 180 29.17 -17.53 8.88
N ALA A 181 29.56 -18.62 8.20
CA ALA A 181 29.59 -19.95 8.76
C ALA A 181 30.69 -20.79 8.09
N ILE A 182 31.36 -21.62 8.87
CA ILE A 182 32.38 -22.53 8.39
C ILE A 182 32.16 -23.92 9.01
N LEU A 183 32.43 -24.97 8.25
CA LEU A 183 32.31 -26.35 8.69
C LEU A 183 33.60 -26.83 9.30
N VAL A 184 33.52 -27.54 10.41
CA VAL A 184 34.68 -28.11 11.13
C VAL A 184 34.60 -29.62 11.05
N ARG A 185 35.64 -30.23 10.48
CA ARG A 185 35.78 -31.69 10.38
C ARG A 185 36.47 -32.23 11.63
N ARG A 186 35.83 -33.19 12.26
CA ARG A 186 36.38 -33.93 13.37
C ARG A 186 37.13 -35.18 12.91
N ALA A 187 38.06 -35.68 13.69
CA ALA A 187 38.86 -36.84 13.34
C ALA A 187 38.07 -38.13 13.10
N ASP A 188 36.89 -38.26 13.73
CA ASP A 188 35.94 -39.38 13.56
C ASP A 188 35.02 -39.22 12.34
N GLY A 189 35.17 -38.13 11.56
CA GLY A 189 34.34 -37.80 10.41
C GLY A 189 33.07 -36.99 10.70
N GLU A 190 32.76 -36.74 11.97
CA GLU A 190 31.63 -35.87 12.30
C GLU A 190 31.92 -34.44 11.86
N VAL A 191 30.89 -33.77 11.29
CA VAL A 191 30.98 -32.38 10.84
C VAL A 191 30.21 -31.47 11.79
N GLY A 192 30.89 -30.47 12.30
CA GLY A 192 30.30 -29.39 13.09
C GLY A 192 30.29 -28.06 12.35
N ILE A 193 29.75 -27.02 12.97
CA ILE A 193 29.68 -25.66 12.43
C ILE A 193 30.13 -24.62 13.44
N VAL A 194 30.86 -23.62 12.97
CA VAL A 194 31.16 -22.38 13.69
C VAL A 194 30.54 -21.21 12.93
N THR A 195 29.92 -20.30 13.68
CA THR A 195 29.22 -19.13 13.12
C THR A 195 29.61 -17.87 13.88
N ASP A 196 29.31 -16.68 13.35
CA ASP A 196 29.55 -15.38 14.01
C ASP A 196 29.09 -15.38 15.48
N SER A 197 27.93 -15.97 15.75
CA SER A 197 27.41 -16.06 17.11
C SER A 197 28.23 -16.94 18.04
N SER A 198 29.04 -17.89 17.51
CA SER A 198 29.94 -18.72 18.30
C SER A 198 31.06 -17.88 18.91
N PHE A 199 31.60 -16.92 18.15
CA PHE A 199 32.66 -16.04 18.64
C PHE A 199 32.15 -15.13 19.76
N VAL A 200 30.98 -14.51 19.58
CA VAL A 200 30.38 -13.63 20.60
C VAL A 200 30.06 -14.42 21.90
N LYS A 201 29.37 -15.55 21.75
CA LYS A 201 28.86 -16.32 22.91
C LYS A 201 29.90 -17.18 23.61
N LYS A 202 30.87 -17.72 22.86
CA LYS A 202 31.82 -18.67 23.38
C LYS A 202 33.21 -18.05 23.58
N VAL A 203 33.71 -17.23 22.65
CA VAL A 203 35.05 -16.64 22.74
C VAL A 203 35.00 -15.34 23.56
N ALA A 204 34.29 -14.32 23.10
CA ALA A 204 34.29 -13.00 23.74
C ALA A 204 33.72 -13.04 25.15
N LEU A 205 32.57 -13.70 25.36
CA LEU A 205 31.92 -13.79 26.68
C LEU A 205 32.76 -14.59 27.68
N ARG A 206 33.44 -15.67 27.23
CA ARG A 206 34.26 -16.55 28.10
C ARG A 206 35.72 -16.12 28.16
N ARG A 207 36.12 -15.08 27.43
CA ARG A 207 37.51 -14.58 27.32
C ARG A 207 38.48 -15.69 26.91
N MET A 208 38.10 -16.51 25.91
CA MET A 208 38.94 -17.60 25.44
C MET A 208 40.15 -17.08 24.68
N ASP A 209 41.25 -17.78 24.77
CA ASP A 209 42.46 -17.52 24.00
C ASP A 209 42.18 -17.83 22.51
N LEU A 210 42.62 -16.95 21.63
CA LEU A 210 42.43 -17.08 20.18
C LEU A 210 43.30 -18.16 19.56
N ASP A 211 44.36 -18.58 20.26
CA ASP A 211 45.22 -19.72 19.87
C ASP A 211 44.61 -21.09 20.27
N SER A 212 43.46 -21.08 20.98
CA SER A 212 42.76 -22.31 21.29
C SER A 212 42.20 -22.98 20.06
N GLN A 213 42.03 -24.31 20.09
CA GLN A 213 41.44 -25.08 19.00
C GLN A 213 39.98 -24.73 18.76
N VAL A 214 39.58 -24.64 17.49
CA VAL A 214 38.22 -24.32 17.06
C VAL A 214 37.18 -25.34 17.51
N SER A 215 37.58 -26.58 17.75
CA SER A 215 36.74 -27.64 18.31
C SER A 215 36.00 -27.21 19.57
N GLN A 216 36.62 -26.37 20.43
CA GLN A 216 36.03 -25.88 21.68
C GLN A 216 34.83 -24.95 21.48
N ILE A 217 34.71 -24.31 20.31
CA ILE A 217 33.61 -23.41 19.99
C ILE A 217 32.66 -23.99 18.91
N THR A 218 33.00 -25.14 18.37
CA THR A 218 32.21 -25.83 17.34
C THR A 218 30.91 -26.37 17.92
N THR A 219 29.86 -26.40 17.12
CA THR A 219 28.58 -27.01 17.43
C THR A 219 28.38 -28.23 16.53
N TYR A 220 28.25 -29.39 17.12
CA TYR A 220 28.02 -30.67 16.45
C TYR A 220 26.54 -31.08 16.51
N GLY A 221 26.18 -32.21 15.89
CA GLY A 221 24.81 -32.68 15.82
C GLY A 221 23.92 -31.80 14.91
N LEU A 222 24.45 -31.39 13.77
CA LEU A 222 23.81 -30.45 12.84
C LEU A 222 22.51 -31.00 12.27
N LYS A 223 21.53 -30.13 12.11
CA LYS A 223 20.29 -30.45 11.40
C LYS A 223 20.48 -30.19 9.92
N SER A 224 20.09 -31.16 9.10
CA SER A 224 20.21 -31.10 7.64
C SER A 224 18.85 -31.17 6.96
N ILE A 225 18.85 -30.80 5.68
CA ILE A 225 17.74 -30.94 4.75
C ILE A 225 18.29 -31.42 3.42
N GLU A 226 17.51 -32.20 2.67
CA GLU A 226 17.92 -32.66 1.33
C GLU A 226 17.81 -31.53 0.30
N LEU A 227 18.70 -31.53 -0.67
CA LEU A 227 18.73 -30.56 -1.79
C LEU A 227 17.43 -30.59 -2.59
N SER A 228 16.85 -31.77 -2.77
CA SER A 228 15.57 -32.00 -3.46
C SER A 228 14.33 -31.72 -2.63
N ASP A 229 14.45 -31.45 -1.33
CA ASP A 229 13.34 -31.15 -0.42
C ASP A 229 12.75 -29.76 -0.69
N PHE A 230 11.55 -29.49 -0.16
CA PHE A 230 10.88 -28.22 -0.36
C PHE A 230 11.40 -27.13 0.60
N LEU A 231 11.50 -25.89 0.13
CA LEU A 231 11.88 -24.73 0.95
C LEU A 231 10.95 -24.52 2.14
N PHE A 232 9.67 -24.89 2.01
CA PHE A 232 8.72 -24.88 3.11
C PHE A 232 9.15 -25.80 4.27
N ASN A 233 9.67 -26.97 3.95
CA ASN A 233 10.18 -27.89 4.96
C ASN A 233 11.45 -27.34 5.65
N ALA A 234 12.29 -26.62 4.90
CA ALA A 234 13.43 -25.92 5.47
C ALA A 234 12.98 -24.87 6.50
N GLN A 235 11.98 -24.06 6.16
CA GLN A 235 11.42 -23.05 7.04
C GLN A 235 10.82 -23.67 8.31
N LEU A 236 10.02 -24.74 8.16
CA LEU A 236 9.46 -25.47 9.29
C LEU A 236 10.54 -26.05 10.22
N LYS A 237 11.62 -26.63 9.64
CA LYS A 237 12.77 -27.13 10.41
C LYS A 237 13.47 -26.02 11.15
N MET A 238 13.74 -24.90 10.48
CA MET A 238 14.37 -23.74 11.11
C MET A 238 13.52 -23.20 12.27
N ALA A 239 12.21 -23.05 12.09
CA ALA A 239 11.29 -22.61 13.13
C ALA A 239 11.19 -23.60 14.29
N LYS A 240 11.01 -24.90 13.99
CA LYS A 240 10.87 -25.97 15.00
C LYS A 240 12.08 -26.07 15.93
N TYR A 241 13.29 -25.93 15.38
CA TYR A 241 14.54 -26.07 16.15
C TYR A 241 15.18 -24.73 16.50
N ASN A 242 14.51 -23.60 16.22
CA ASN A 242 15.00 -22.23 16.42
C ASN A 242 16.39 -22.01 15.79
N LEU A 243 16.56 -22.48 14.54
CA LEU A 243 17.82 -22.44 13.80
C LEU A 243 17.81 -21.29 12.80
N LYS A 244 18.94 -20.64 12.64
CA LYS A 244 19.17 -19.65 11.58
C LYS A 244 19.77 -20.25 10.31
N ARG A 245 20.30 -21.48 10.39
CA ARG A 245 20.98 -22.18 9.31
C ARG A 245 20.67 -23.67 9.32
N LEU A 246 20.59 -24.26 8.12
CA LEU A 246 20.49 -25.70 7.91
C LEU A 246 21.60 -26.16 6.98
N ILE A 247 22.13 -27.35 7.24
CA ILE A 247 23.05 -28.01 6.33
C ILE A 247 22.23 -28.61 5.19
N VAL A 248 22.64 -28.36 3.97
CA VAL A 248 22.00 -28.94 2.77
C VAL A 248 22.84 -30.13 2.30
N LYS A 249 22.17 -31.25 2.14
CA LYS A 249 22.79 -32.49 1.66
C LYS A 249 22.20 -32.90 0.31
N ASP A 250 23.04 -33.53 -0.50
CA ASP A 250 22.61 -34.33 -1.63
C ASP A 250 23.05 -35.77 -1.34
N ALA A 251 22.09 -36.62 -0.98
CA ALA A 251 22.32 -37.92 -0.35
C ALA A 251 23.17 -37.77 0.94
N ASP A 252 24.41 -38.27 0.96
CA ASP A 252 25.28 -38.22 2.13
C ASP A 252 26.29 -37.05 2.07
N GLU A 253 26.38 -36.32 0.96
CA GLU A 253 27.33 -35.24 0.77
C GLU A 253 26.75 -33.88 1.18
N ILE A 254 27.51 -33.07 1.92
CA ILE A 254 27.12 -31.70 2.26
C ILE A 254 27.45 -30.80 1.05
N VAL A 255 26.39 -30.28 0.37
CA VAL A 255 26.49 -29.43 -0.81
C VAL A 255 26.38 -27.96 -0.51
N GLY A 256 25.90 -27.59 0.68
CA GLY A 256 25.74 -26.18 1.05
C GLY A 256 25.22 -25.92 2.43
N ILE A 257 25.10 -24.63 2.75
CA ILE A 257 24.46 -24.12 3.96
C ILE A 257 23.35 -23.18 3.52
N LEU A 258 22.11 -23.48 3.91
CA LEU A 258 20.96 -22.60 3.72
C LEU A 258 20.78 -21.78 4.99
N ASP A 259 20.84 -20.46 4.88
CA ASP A 259 20.51 -19.57 6.00
C ASP A 259 19.13 -18.91 5.84
N ILE A 260 18.63 -18.31 6.93
CA ILE A 260 17.32 -17.68 6.94
C ILE A 260 17.27 -16.43 6.04
N VAL A 261 18.42 -15.78 5.80
CA VAL A 261 18.51 -14.62 4.90
C VAL A 261 18.40 -15.09 3.45
N SER A 262 19.09 -16.18 3.09
CA SER A 262 18.99 -16.81 1.76
C SER A 262 17.57 -17.32 1.51
N LEU A 263 16.93 -17.94 2.51
CA LEU A 263 15.53 -18.36 2.44
C LEU A 263 14.59 -17.16 2.23
N SER A 264 14.78 -16.08 2.99
CA SER A 264 14.02 -14.83 2.85
C SER A 264 14.32 -14.13 1.53
N SER A 265 15.57 -14.17 1.06
CA SER A 265 16.01 -13.60 -0.21
C SER A 265 15.48 -14.38 -1.40
N PHE A 266 15.28 -15.69 -1.30
CA PHE A 266 14.59 -16.45 -2.34
C PHE A 266 13.17 -15.91 -2.58
N PHE A 267 12.45 -15.55 -1.54
CA PHE A 267 11.15 -14.88 -1.66
C PHE A 267 11.25 -13.43 -2.11
N ALA A 268 12.39 -12.78 -1.84
CA ALA A 268 12.71 -11.42 -2.26
C ALA A 268 13.59 -11.38 -3.53
N SER A 269 13.95 -12.52 -4.12
CA SER A 269 15.10 -12.69 -5.03
C SER A 269 15.07 -11.86 -6.30
N HIS A 270 13.89 -11.40 -6.76
CA HIS A 270 13.81 -10.46 -7.87
C HIS A 270 14.19 -9.02 -7.46
N THR A 271 14.19 -8.72 -6.18
CA THR A 271 14.39 -7.38 -5.63
C THR A 271 15.83 -7.14 -5.18
N HIS A 272 16.47 -8.15 -4.65
CA HIS A 272 17.85 -8.06 -4.17
C HIS A 272 18.83 -7.82 -5.32
N SER A 273 18.65 -8.51 -6.46
CA SER A 273 19.50 -8.33 -7.63
C SER A 273 19.42 -6.91 -8.21
N THR A 274 18.21 -6.31 -8.27
CA THR A 274 18.03 -4.94 -8.79
C THR A 274 18.66 -3.89 -7.87
N SER A 275 18.52 -4.05 -6.55
CA SER A 275 19.13 -3.16 -5.56
C SER A 275 20.68 -3.21 -5.63
N MET A 276 21.26 -4.41 -5.78
CA MET A 276 22.71 -4.56 -5.94
C MET A 276 23.21 -3.93 -7.24
N LEU A 277 22.52 -4.12 -8.35
CA LEU A 277 22.89 -3.49 -9.63
C LEU A 277 22.94 -1.97 -9.55
N ILE A 278 22.01 -1.34 -8.79
CA ILE A 278 22.04 0.10 -8.55
C ILE A 278 23.27 0.49 -7.70
N GLU A 279 23.57 -0.28 -6.65
CA GLU A 279 24.69 0.03 -5.75
C GLU A 279 26.05 -0.15 -6.44
N GLU A 280 26.20 -1.18 -7.25
CA GLU A 280 27.43 -1.53 -7.98
C GLU A 280 27.63 -0.65 -9.22
N ALA A 281 26.59 -0.04 -9.77
CA ALA A 281 26.68 0.80 -10.96
C ALA A 281 27.71 1.93 -10.77
N THR A 282 28.61 2.06 -11.74
CA THR A 282 29.65 3.09 -11.79
C THR A 282 29.42 4.09 -12.93
N THR A 283 28.54 3.74 -13.86
CA THR A 283 28.17 4.56 -15.02
C THR A 283 26.66 4.81 -15.09
N ILE A 284 26.27 5.79 -15.90
CA ILE A 284 24.86 6.13 -16.15
C ILE A 284 24.17 4.99 -16.92
N GLU A 285 24.88 4.36 -17.85
CA GLU A 285 24.40 3.24 -18.66
C GLU A 285 24.05 2.03 -17.77
N GLU A 286 24.89 1.70 -16.79
CA GLU A 286 24.64 0.63 -15.83
C GLU A 286 23.41 0.94 -14.96
N LEU A 287 23.23 2.19 -14.53
CA LEU A 287 22.02 2.63 -13.81
C LEU A 287 20.76 2.54 -14.66
N LYS A 288 20.84 2.90 -15.94
CA LYS A 288 19.75 2.78 -16.91
C LYS A 288 19.34 1.32 -17.07
N GLU A 289 20.33 0.41 -17.20
CA GLU A 289 20.05 -1.03 -17.27
C GLU A 289 19.39 -1.55 -15.99
N ALA A 290 19.90 -1.18 -14.81
CA ALA A 290 19.31 -1.56 -13.53
C ALA A 290 17.86 -1.06 -13.43
N SER A 291 17.62 0.19 -13.82
CA SER A 291 16.27 0.77 -13.81
C SER A 291 15.28 0.02 -14.72
N SER A 292 15.73 -0.47 -15.86
CA SER A 292 14.90 -1.20 -16.83
C SER A 292 14.26 -2.47 -16.25
N LYS A 293 14.86 -3.03 -15.18
CA LYS A 293 14.39 -4.25 -14.51
C LYS A 293 13.21 -4.01 -13.55
N PHE A 294 12.93 -2.76 -13.18
CA PHE A 294 11.88 -2.44 -12.18
C PHE A 294 10.49 -2.94 -12.59
N ILE A 295 10.07 -2.70 -13.82
CA ILE A 295 8.74 -3.12 -14.30
C ILE A 295 8.59 -4.64 -14.24
N ARG A 296 9.64 -5.38 -14.61
CA ARG A 296 9.65 -6.84 -14.55
C ARG A 296 9.54 -7.34 -13.10
N THR A 297 10.27 -6.70 -12.18
CA THR A 297 10.22 -6.99 -10.75
C THR A 297 8.82 -6.72 -10.18
N ILE A 298 8.22 -5.56 -10.50
CA ILE A 298 6.86 -5.20 -10.05
C ILE A 298 5.84 -6.24 -10.54
N ARG A 299 5.91 -6.59 -11.83
CA ARG A 299 5.01 -7.57 -12.44
C ARG A 299 5.13 -8.93 -11.74
N ALA A 300 6.34 -9.43 -11.58
CA ALA A 300 6.57 -10.71 -10.92
C ALA A 300 6.03 -10.73 -9.48
N LEU A 301 6.18 -9.63 -8.73
CA LEU A 301 5.63 -9.51 -7.38
C LEU A 301 4.10 -9.45 -7.40
N TYR A 302 3.51 -8.68 -8.33
CA TYR A 302 2.07 -8.58 -8.48
C TYR A 302 1.44 -9.92 -8.86
N GLU A 303 1.98 -10.62 -9.86
CA GLU A 303 1.51 -11.96 -10.30
C GLU A 303 1.64 -13.01 -9.20
N LYS A 304 2.66 -12.90 -8.35
CA LYS A 304 2.80 -13.70 -7.12
C LYS A 304 1.86 -13.25 -6.00
N GLY A 305 0.98 -12.25 -6.24
CA GLY A 305 -0.04 -11.75 -5.31
C GLY A 305 0.57 -11.03 -4.10
N VAL A 306 1.76 -10.44 -4.18
CA VAL A 306 2.32 -9.58 -3.13
C VAL A 306 1.44 -8.35 -2.98
N LYS A 307 1.00 -8.05 -1.74
CA LYS A 307 0.14 -6.90 -1.46
C LYS A 307 0.78 -5.59 -1.96
N VAL A 308 -0.01 -4.73 -2.57
CA VAL A 308 0.45 -3.48 -3.20
C VAL A 308 1.27 -2.60 -2.26
N ARG A 309 0.94 -2.56 -0.96
CA ARG A 309 1.69 -1.80 0.05
C ARG A 309 3.17 -2.23 0.18
N TYR A 310 3.47 -3.51 -0.04
CA TYR A 310 4.86 -4.00 -0.02
C TYR A 310 5.55 -3.73 -1.35
N ILE A 311 4.81 -3.81 -2.47
CA ILE A 311 5.32 -3.45 -3.80
C ILE A 311 5.69 -1.97 -3.81
N SER A 312 4.80 -1.07 -3.35
CA SER A 312 5.07 0.38 -3.32
C SER A 312 6.24 0.73 -2.41
N LYS A 313 6.33 0.11 -1.22
CA LYS A 313 7.47 0.31 -0.31
C LYS A 313 8.80 -0.09 -0.95
N LEU A 314 8.82 -1.24 -1.64
CA LEU A 314 10.02 -1.70 -2.33
C LEU A 314 10.40 -0.75 -3.47
N ILE A 315 9.44 -0.38 -4.32
CA ILE A 315 9.68 0.54 -5.45
C ILE A 315 10.19 1.88 -4.96
N SER A 316 9.62 2.42 -3.88
CA SER A 316 10.13 3.63 -3.24
C SER A 316 11.60 3.49 -2.83
N GLN A 317 11.98 2.37 -2.22
CA GLN A 317 13.38 2.14 -1.83
C GLN A 317 14.32 2.03 -3.04
N LEU A 318 13.87 1.38 -4.13
CA LEU A 318 14.67 1.27 -5.36
C LEU A 318 14.81 2.63 -6.05
N ASN A 319 13.74 3.43 -6.11
CA ASN A 319 13.77 4.79 -6.67
C ASN A 319 14.70 5.70 -5.86
N GLU A 320 14.59 5.68 -4.53
CA GLU A 320 15.47 6.46 -3.65
C GLU A 320 16.95 6.12 -3.87
N LYS A 321 17.27 4.83 -3.97
CA LYS A 321 18.64 4.36 -4.27
C LYS A 321 19.08 4.81 -5.65
N LEU A 322 18.23 4.66 -6.66
CA LEU A 322 18.52 5.05 -8.04
C LEU A 322 18.80 6.56 -8.13
N PHE A 323 17.91 7.39 -7.59
CA PHE A 323 18.06 8.85 -7.61
C PHE A 323 19.27 9.31 -6.80
N SER A 324 19.50 8.71 -5.62
CA SER A 324 20.68 9.00 -4.83
C SER A 324 21.97 8.63 -5.55
N LYS A 325 22.01 7.48 -6.24
CA LYS A 325 23.19 7.03 -6.98
C LYS A 325 23.43 7.91 -8.20
N LEU A 326 22.38 8.24 -8.96
CA LEU A 326 22.47 9.15 -10.09
C LEU A 326 23.00 10.52 -9.64
N PHE A 327 22.46 11.06 -8.55
CA PHE A 327 22.93 12.34 -7.99
C PHE A 327 24.42 12.30 -7.62
N ARG A 328 24.87 11.22 -6.97
CA ARG A 328 26.28 11.06 -6.60
C ARG A 328 27.23 10.89 -7.79
N LEU A 329 26.77 10.28 -8.88
CA LEU A 329 27.58 10.09 -10.07
C LEU A 329 27.69 11.36 -10.93
N THR A 330 26.69 12.24 -10.87
CA THR A 330 26.58 13.37 -11.81
C THR A 330 26.79 14.73 -11.17
N ALA A 331 26.50 14.87 -9.87
CA ALA A 331 26.61 16.17 -9.21
C ALA A 331 28.06 16.56 -8.89
N PRO A 332 28.44 17.84 -9.06
CA PRO A 332 29.70 18.36 -8.55
C PRO A 332 29.84 18.13 -7.05
N GLU A 333 31.07 17.94 -6.57
CA GLU A 333 31.35 17.67 -5.15
C GLU A 333 30.81 18.79 -4.21
N GLU A 334 30.90 20.02 -4.65
CA GLU A 334 30.34 21.18 -3.95
C GLU A 334 28.82 21.06 -3.76
N LEU A 335 28.11 20.63 -4.80
CA LEU A 335 26.66 20.45 -4.74
C LEU A 335 26.26 19.25 -3.86
N LEU A 336 27.05 18.16 -3.87
CA LEU A 336 26.84 17.02 -2.98
C LEU A 336 26.89 17.40 -1.51
N LYS A 337 27.75 18.34 -1.14
CA LYS A 337 27.94 18.81 0.25
C LYS A 337 26.94 19.89 0.65
N ASN A 338 26.60 20.78 -0.28
CA ASN A 338 25.86 22.02 -0.03
C ASN A 338 24.47 22.05 -0.64
N SER A 339 23.88 20.88 -0.89
CA SER A 339 22.47 20.80 -1.31
C SER A 339 21.78 19.55 -0.78
N CYS A 340 20.47 19.50 -0.92
CA CYS A 340 19.63 18.34 -0.64
C CYS A 340 18.73 18.06 -1.83
N LEU A 341 18.89 16.89 -2.47
CA LEU A 341 17.94 16.39 -3.43
C LEU A 341 16.75 15.80 -2.68
N ILE A 342 15.55 16.26 -3.02
CA ILE A 342 14.30 15.77 -2.45
C ILE A 342 13.40 15.19 -3.53
N ILE A 343 12.62 14.19 -3.15
CA ILE A 343 11.51 13.65 -3.94
C ILE A 343 10.19 14.00 -3.26
N MET A 344 9.14 14.18 -4.05
CA MET A 344 7.86 14.69 -3.59
C MET A 344 6.69 13.85 -4.11
N GLY A 345 5.45 14.31 -3.95
CA GLY A 345 4.29 13.64 -4.49
C GLY A 345 4.15 12.18 -4.03
N SER A 346 3.78 11.28 -4.91
CA SER A 346 3.63 9.85 -4.59
C SER A 346 4.96 9.15 -4.27
N GLU A 347 6.08 9.63 -4.82
CA GLU A 347 7.42 9.14 -4.48
C GLU A 347 7.81 9.53 -3.06
N GLY A 348 7.64 10.81 -2.69
CA GLY A 348 7.92 11.30 -1.34
C GLY A 348 7.10 10.61 -0.26
N ARG A 349 5.87 10.18 -0.60
CA ARG A 349 5.03 9.38 0.29
C ARG A 349 5.35 7.87 0.30
N GLY A 350 6.21 7.39 -0.59
CA GLY A 350 6.49 5.94 -0.73
C GLY A 350 5.29 5.13 -1.22
N GLU A 351 4.41 5.74 -2.02
CA GLU A 351 3.16 5.18 -2.54
C GLU A 351 3.16 4.96 -4.05
N GLN A 352 4.28 5.24 -4.70
CA GLN A 352 4.43 4.98 -6.12
C GLN A 352 4.43 3.47 -6.39
N ILE A 353 3.57 3.02 -7.30
CA ILE A 353 3.38 1.60 -7.61
C ILE A 353 4.03 1.17 -8.94
N LEU A 354 4.33 2.14 -9.79
CA LEU A 354 5.05 2.01 -11.05
C LEU A 354 5.85 3.28 -11.28
N ARG A 355 6.82 3.25 -12.19
CA ARG A 355 7.45 4.48 -12.67
C ARG A 355 6.38 5.38 -13.28
N THR A 356 6.26 6.56 -12.75
CA THR A 356 5.40 7.64 -13.26
C THR A 356 6.26 8.86 -13.54
N ASP A 357 5.64 10.00 -13.75
CA ASP A 357 6.28 11.31 -13.79
C ASP A 357 7.19 11.53 -12.57
N GLN A 358 8.28 12.24 -12.79
CA GLN A 358 9.22 12.58 -11.73
C GLN A 358 8.76 13.85 -10.98
N ASP A 359 8.66 13.75 -9.65
CA ASP A 359 8.38 14.88 -8.77
C ASP A 359 9.59 15.09 -7.85
N ASN A 360 10.49 16.02 -8.20
CA ASN A 360 11.71 16.24 -7.44
C ASN A 360 12.09 17.72 -7.34
N ALA A 361 12.92 18.07 -6.34
CA ALA A 361 13.39 19.42 -6.15
C ALA A 361 14.80 19.43 -5.53
N LEU A 362 15.47 20.57 -5.60
CA LEU A 362 16.79 20.76 -5.04
C LEU A 362 16.79 21.94 -4.07
N ILE A 363 17.13 21.67 -2.81
CA ILE A 363 17.37 22.70 -1.80
C ILE A 363 18.87 22.95 -1.78
N ILE A 364 19.28 24.20 -1.96
CA ILE A 364 20.67 24.60 -2.03
C ILE A 364 21.01 25.38 -0.75
N SER A 365 22.12 25.04 -0.11
CA SER A 365 22.64 25.82 1.02
C SER A 365 23.00 27.24 0.57
N ASN A 366 22.73 28.23 1.40
CA ASN A 366 23.14 29.62 1.16
C ASN A 366 24.67 29.78 1.03
N ASN A 367 25.44 28.79 1.46
CA ASN A 367 26.90 28.75 1.40
C ASN A 367 27.45 28.04 0.15
N CYS A 368 26.60 27.60 -0.75
CA CYS A 368 27.02 26.95 -2.00
C CYS A 368 27.74 27.95 -2.90
N SER A 369 28.94 27.60 -3.33
CA SER A 369 29.80 28.51 -4.11
C SER A 369 29.65 28.34 -5.64
N LEU A 370 28.82 27.39 -6.10
CA LEU A 370 28.59 27.20 -7.52
C LEU A 370 27.75 28.33 -8.13
N SER A 371 28.05 28.66 -9.38
CA SER A 371 27.27 29.60 -10.16
C SER A 371 25.87 29.03 -10.50
N GLN A 372 24.92 29.92 -10.76
CA GLN A 372 23.58 29.53 -11.20
C GLN A 372 23.62 28.72 -12.51
N GLU A 373 24.53 29.04 -13.41
CA GLU A 373 24.71 28.33 -14.71
C GLU A 373 25.21 26.89 -14.52
N GLU A 374 26.13 26.67 -13.57
CA GLU A 374 26.62 25.32 -13.25
C GLU A 374 25.51 24.45 -12.63
N ILE A 375 24.73 25.03 -11.70
CA ILE A 375 23.59 24.36 -11.08
C ILE A 375 22.51 24.05 -12.13
N GLU A 376 22.21 25.00 -13.01
CA GLU A 376 21.22 24.83 -14.06
C GLU A 376 21.62 23.70 -15.03
N ARG A 377 22.84 23.71 -15.51
CA ARG A 377 23.35 22.65 -16.39
C ARG A 377 23.22 21.27 -15.75
N PHE A 378 23.68 21.16 -14.51
CA PHE A 378 23.56 19.91 -13.75
C PHE A 378 22.09 19.45 -13.65
N THR A 379 21.16 20.34 -13.29
CA THR A 379 19.75 19.96 -13.08
C THR A 379 19.02 19.60 -14.38
N ILE A 380 19.39 20.21 -15.50
CA ILE A 380 18.88 19.83 -16.83
C ILE A 380 19.39 18.41 -17.18
N ASP A 381 20.68 18.15 -17.03
CA ASP A 381 21.25 16.83 -17.32
C ASP A 381 20.66 15.75 -16.41
N PHE A 382 20.53 16.01 -15.10
CA PHE A 382 19.92 15.10 -14.13
C PHE A 382 18.47 14.74 -14.51
N THR A 383 17.66 15.75 -14.86
CA THR A 383 16.28 15.54 -15.35
C THR A 383 16.28 14.69 -16.63
N GLY A 384 17.19 14.98 -17.56
CA GLY A 384 17.35 14.23 -18.81
C GLY A 384 17.65 12.76 -18.58
N TYR A 385 18.60 12.43 -17.68
CA TYR A 385 18.90 11.04 -17.32
C TYR A 385 17.70 10.32 -16.70
N LEU A 386 16.91 10.97 -15.85
CA LEU A 386 15.70 10.36 -15.31
C LEU A 386 14.67 10.07 -16.41
N VAL A 387 14.53 10.95 -17.41
CA VAL A 387 13.68 10.68 -18.59
C VAL A 387 14.18 9.44 -19.34
N GLU A 388 15.48 9.33 -19.56
CA GLU A 388 16.08 8.15 -20.19
C GLU A 388 15.88 6.85 -19.37
N PHE A 389 15.81 6.96 -18.05
CA PHE A 389 15.54 5.84 -17.16
C PHE A 389 14.05 5.47 -17.12
N GLY A 390 13.19 6.21 -17.83
CA GLY A 390 11.76 5.95 -17.96
C GLY A 390 10.89 6.66 -16.90
N TYR A 391 11.36 7.76 -16.36
CA TYR A 391 10.58 8.71 -15.55
C TYR A 391 10.25 9.94 -16.39
N PRO A 392 9.07 10.00 -17.02
CA PRO A 392 8.70 11.14 -17.86
C PRO A 392 8.66 12.45 -17.06
N PRO A 393 8.76 13.60 -17.73
CA PRO A 393 8.56 14.89 -17.09
C PRO A 393 7.19 14.97 -16.42
N CYS A 394 7.11 15.67 -15.27
CA CYS A 394 5.85 15.99 -14.62
C CYS A 394 5.09 17.08 -15.42
N ASP A 395 3.80 16.86 -15.67
CA ASP A 395 2.94 17.85 -16.33
C ASP A 395 2.88 19.17 -15.55
N GLY A 396 2.99 19.11 -14.22
CA GLY A 396 3.09 20.28 -13.34
C GLY A 396 4.46 20.93 -13.31
N ASN A 397 5.43 20.43 -14.10
CA ASN A 397 6.82 20.92 -14.14
C ASN A 397 7.52 20.96 -12.75
N ILE A 398 7.23 19.94 -11.91
CA ILE A 398 7.77 19.81 -10.55
C ILE A 398 9.08 19.01 -10.62
N MET A 399 10.13 19.68 -11.10
CA MET A 399 11.43 19.04 -11.35
C MET A 399 12.58 20.00 -11.02
N VAL A 400 13.73 19.44 -10.68
CA VAL A 400 14.95 20.21 -10.37
C VAL A 400 15.40 21.11 -11.53
N SER A 401 15.07 20.78 -12.78
CA SER A 401 15.34 21.60 -13.96
C SER A 401 14.52 22.90 -13.98
N ASN A 402 13.39 22.95 -13.27
CA ASN A 402 12.60 24.16 -13.11
C ASN A 402 13.19 25.03 -11.99
N PRO A 403 13.57 26.31 -12.26
CA PRO A 403 14.09 27.22 -11.24
C PRO A 403 13.17 27.39 -10.02
N TYR A 404 11.86 27.21 -10.19
CA TYR A 404 10.89 27.30 -9.10
C TYR A 404 11.10 26.21 -8.04
N TRP A 405 11.63 25.04 -8.42
CA TRP A 405 11.87 23.88 -7.56
C TRP A 405 13.36 23.66 -7.24
N ARG A 406 14.25 24.55 -7.69
CA ARG A 406 15.65 24.58 -7.27
C ARG A 406 15.98 25.95 -6.69
N LYS A 407 16.04 26.05 -5.38
CA LYS A 407 16.18 27.31 -4.66
C LYS A 407 17.16 27.18 -3.51
N SER A 408 17.73 28.30 -3.07
CA SER A 408 18.44 28.35 -1.81
C SER A 408 17.49 28.14 -0.62
N SER A 409 18.04 27.77 0.54
CA SER A 409 17.24 27.61 1.76
C SER A 409 16.48 28.91 2.12
N GLU A 410 17.10 30.07 1.94
CA GLU A 410 16.44 31.35 2.19
C GLU A 410 15.28 31.62 1.22
N GLU A 411 15.47 31.34 -0.06
CA GLU A 411 14.41 31.48 -1.07
C GLU A 411 13.26 30.51 -0.81
N TYR A 412 13.55 29.26 -0.37
CA TYR A 412 12.51 28.31 0.03
C TYR A 412 11.73 28.79 1.26
N GLN A 413 12.39 29.38 2.27
CA GLN A 413 11.69 29.97 3.42
C GLN A 413 10.73 31.09 2.97
N LYS A 414 11.15 31.98 2.06
CA LYS A 414 10.29 33.02 1.49
C LYS A 414 9.11 32.38 0.71
N THR A 415 9.37 31.36 -0.11
CA THR A 415 8.37 30.66 -0.88
C THR A 415 7.34 29.96 0.02
N ILE A 416 7.77 29.26 1.06
CA ILE A 416 6.89 28.60 2.03
C ILE A 416 6.04 29.64 2.77
N SER A 417 6.63 30.77 3.18
CA SER A 417 5.90 31.87 3.80
C SER A 417 4.81 32.44 2.87
N ASP A 418 5.14 32.61 1.60
CA ASP A 418 4.22 33.10 0.57
C ASP A 418 3.06 32.11 0.32
N TRP A 419 3.34 30.81 0.24
CA TRP A 419 2.29 29.78 0.11
C TRP A 419 1.26 29.81 1.24
N ILE A 420 1.70 30.14 2.46
CA ILE A 420 0.85 30.10 3.67
C ILE A 420 0.10 31.42 3.88
N HIS A 421 0.74 32.57 3.63
CA HIS A 421 0.16 33.88 3.93
C HIS A 421 -0.61 34.51 2.76
N GLU A 422 -0.28 34.14 1.53
CA GLU A 422 -0.98 34.60 0.32
C GLU A 422 -1.57 33.40 -0.46
N PRO A 423 -2.49 32.65 0.14
CA PRO A 423 -2.94 31.39 -0.40
C PRO A 423 -3.79 31.57 -1.67
N ASN A 424 -3.53 30.69 -2.65
CA ASN A 424 -4.41 30.40 -3.78
C ASN A 424 -4.36 28.89 -4.06
N GLU A 425 -5.16 28.39 -5.02
CA GLU A 425 -5.25 26.95 -5.31
C GLU A 425 -3.89 26.34 -5.72
N GLU A 426 -3.09 27.06 -6.52
CA GLU A 426 -1.78 26.60 -6.98
C GLU A 426 -0.78 26.53 -5.81
N LYS A 427 -0.68 27.61 -5.01
CA LYS A 427 0.20 27.66 -3.83
C LYS A 427 -0.12 26.60 -2.79
N PHE A 428 -1.40 26.27 -2.61
CA PHE A 428 -1.80 25.17 -1.71
C PHE A 428 -1.38 23.82 -2.25
N MET A 429 -1.46 23.62 -3.56
CA MET A 429 -0.98 22.38 -4.16
C MET A 429 0.54 22.25 -4.07
N ASP A 430 1.28 23.33 -4.29
CA ASP A 430 2.74 23.37 -4.14
C ASP A 430 3.14 23.06 -2.69
N LEU A 431 2.49 23.67 -1.72
CA LEU A 431 2.72 23.38 -0.31
C LEU A 431 2.38 21.93 0.04
N ALA A 432 1.28 21.40 -0.49
CA ALA A 432 0.88 20.01 -0.29
C ALA A 432 1.90 19.03 -0.86
N ILE A 433 2.49 19.35 -2.00
CA ILE A 433 3.54 18.56 -2.65
C ILE A 433 4.84 18.65 -1.83
N PHE A 434 5.23 19.85 -1.40
CA PHE A 434 6.41 20.05 -0.57
C PHE A 434 6.29 19.41 0.83
N TYR A 435 5.10 19.42 1.43
CA TYR A 435 4.84 18.73 2.70
C TYR A 435 5.16 17.24 2.64
N ASP A 436 4.93 16.59 1.49
CA ASP A 436 5.26 15.19 1.25
C ASP A 436 6.74 14.97 0.90
N ALA A 437 7.57 16.01 0.88
CA ALA A 437 8.97 15.91 0.50
C ALA A 437 9.76 14.97 1.41
N LYS A 438 10.67 14.20 0.78
CA LYS A 438 11.60 13.27 1.43
C LYS A 438 13.01 13.51 0.88
N ALA A 439 13.99 13.63 1.77
CA ALA A 439 15.39 13.79 1.38
C ALA A 439 15.98 12.47 0.86
N VAL A 440 16.58 12.50 -0.31
CA VAL A 440 17.16 11.33 -0.99
C VAL A 440 18.69 11.35 -0.94
N SER A 441 19.30 12.50 -1.22
CA SER A 441 20.77 12.63 -1.24
C SER A 441 21.22 14.02 -0.83
N GLY A 442 22.48 14.15 -0.42
CA GLY A 442 23.05 15.41 0.04
C GLY A 442 22.80 15.68 1.52
N ASN A 443 22.80 16.96 1.92
CA ASN A 443 22.60 17.40 3.29
C ASN A 443 21.11 17.43 3.67
N LYS A 444 20.64 16.41 4.36
CA LYS A 444 19.23 16.24 4.76
C LYS A 444 18.72 17.29 5.74
N GLU A 445 19.60 17.91 6.52
CA GLU A 445 19.23 18.93 7.51
C GLU A 445 18.54 20.12 6.83
N LEU A 446 18.93 20.45 5.59
CA LEU A 446 18.30 21.53 4.82
C LEU A 446 16.77 21.31 4.64
N LEU A 447 16.33 20.07 4.43
CA LEU A 447 14.90 19.78 4.35
C LEU A 447 14.22 19.81 5.73
N TYR A 448 14.88 19.29 6.77
CA TYR A 448 14.30 19.27 8.11
C TYR A 448 14.10 20.69 8.66
N GLU A 449 15.07 21.58 8.50
CA GLU A 449 14.95 22.99 8.88
C GLU A 449 13.79 23.70 8.16
N LEU A 450 13.60 23.43 6.86
CA LEU A 450 12.48 24.01 6.10
C LEU A 450 11.13 23.42 6.53
N LYS A 451 11.05 22.15 6.86
CA LYS A 451 9.83 21.54 7.40
C LYS A 451 9.48 22.10 8.78
N ASP A 452 10.44 22.24 9.67
CA ASP A 452 10.23 22.85 10.99
C ASP A 452 9.76 24.30 10.86
N TYR A 453 10.36 25.07 9.93
CA TYR A 453 9.92 26.41 9.61
C TYR A 453 8.46 26.44 9.10
N MET A 454 8.11 25.53 8.19
CA MET A 454 6.75 25.39 7.65
C MET A 454 5.73 25.11 8.77
N TYR A 455 5.98 24.12 9.64
CA TYR A 455 5.10 23.81 10.77
C TYR A 455 4.92 24.99 11.70
N LYS A 456 6.01 25.69 12.01
CA LYS A 456 5.97 26.88 12.86
C LYS A 456 5.05 27.95 12.30
N ILE A 457 5.08 28.21 10.99
CA ILE A 457 4.21 29.22 10.37
C ILE A 457 2.77 28.74 10.30
N CYS A 458 2.51 27.50 9.90
CA CYS A 458 1.16 26.93 9.82
C CYS A 458 0.44 27.05 11.17
N ASN A 459 1.12 26.76 12.28
CA ASN A 459 0.55 26.83 13.62
C ASN A 459 0.13 28.25 14.07
N HIS A 460 0.64 29.29 13.42
CA HIS A 460 0.28 30.68 13.73
C HIS A 460 -0.91 31.20 12.90
N SER A 461 -1.43 30.40 11.96
CA SER A 461 -2.52 30.81 11.06
C SER A 461 -3.73 29.89 11.19
N SER A 462 -4.70 30.23 12.04
CA SER A 462 -5.91 29.40 12.24
C SER A 462 -6.81 29.30 11.00
N SER A 463 -6.75 30.26 10.08
CA SER A 463 -7.52 30.24 8.83
C SER A 463 -6.86 29.37 7.74
N PHE A 464 -5.60 28.98 7.91
CA PHE A 464 -4.85 28.18 6.94
C PHE A 464 -5.48 26.80 6.71
N TYR A 465 -5.79 26.07 7.77
CA TYR A 465 -6.23 24.67 7.68
C TYR A 465 -7.50 24.44 6.86
N PRO A 466 -8.59 25.23 7.03
CA PRO A 466 -9.79 25.10 6.21
C PRO A 466 -9.49 25.28 4.70
N PHE A 467 -8.71 26.30 4.36
CA PHE A 467 -8.33 26.54 2.95
C PHE A 467 -7.47 25.42 2.40
N PHE A 468 -6.48 24.95 3.17
CA PHE A 468 -5.62 23.84 2.77
C PHE A 468 -6.37 22.51 2.60
N ALA A 469 -7.44 22.29 3.37
CA ALA A 469 -8.26 21.08 3.29
C ALA A 469 -9.26 21.10 2.11
N ARG A 470 -9.64 22.28 1.61
CA ARG A 470 -10.68 22.45 0.58
C ARG A 470 -10.45 21.62 -0.70
N PRO A 471 -9.22 21.45 -1.24
CA PRO A 471 -9.00 20.59 -2.40
C PRO A 471 -9.43 19.14 -2.23
N THR A 472 -9.63 18.65 -0.99
CA THR A 472 -10.22 17.31 -0.75
C THR A 472 -11.57 17.13 -1.43
N LEU A 473 -12.33 18.22 -1.61
CA LEU A 473 -13.65 18.24 -2.20
C LEU A 473 -13.64 18.56 -3.71
N MET A 474 -12.48 18.87 -4.30
CA MET A 474 -12.34 19.37 -5.67
C MET A 474 -12.90 18.40 -6.72
N PHE A 475 -12.73 17.11 -6.51
CA PHE A 475 -13.18 16.09 -7.45
C PHE A 475 -14.34 15.30 -6.86
N GLU A 476 -15.39 15.13 -7.65
CA GLU A 476 -16.50 14.25 -7.26
C GLU A 476 -16.05 12.78 -7.30
N THR A 477 -16.56 12.00 -6.36
CA THR A 477 -16.37 10.55 -6.38
C THR A 477 -17.20 9.98 -7.54
N PRO A 478 -16.66 9.09 -8.41
CA PRO A 478 -17.34 8.64 -9.60
C PRO A 478 -18.40 7.56 -9.30
N LEU A 479 -19.30 7.88 -8.40
CA LEU A 479 -20.46 7.08 -7.99
C LEU A 479 -21.70 7.95 -8.11
N SER A 480 -22.67 7.50 -8.90
CA SER A 480 -23.93 8.20 -9.05
C SER A 480 -24.74 8.12 -7.77
N PHE A 481 -25.75 8.98 -7.69
CA PHE A 481 -26.74 8.94 -6.61
C PHE A 481 -27.42 7.55 -6.48
N PHE A 482 -27.48 6.79 -7.56
CA PHE A 482 -28.05 5.43 -7.63
C PHE A 482 -27.00 4.31 -7.47
N SER A 483 -25.82 4.62 -6.90
CA SER A 483 -24.71 3.67 -6.75
C SER A 483 -24.21 3.04 -8.06
N ASP A 484 -24.50 3.66 -9.21
CA ASP A 484 -23.90 3.30 -10.47
C ASP A 484 -22.59 4.06 -10.70
N PHE A 485 -21.64 3.44 -11.39
CA PHE A 485 -20.41 4.11 -11.73
C PHE A 485 -20.66 5.26 -12.72
N ILE A 486 -20.16 6.45 -12.38
CA ILE A 486 -20.11 7.58 -13.31
C ILE A 486 -18.86 7.38 -14.16
N VAL A 487 -19.06 7.06 -15.42
CA VAL A 487 -17.96 6.86 -16.37
C VAL A 487 -17.85 8.06 -17.31
N ASP A 488 -16.64 8.29 -17.79
CA ASP A 488 -16.37 9.30 -18.81
C ASP A 488 -17.13 8.98 -20.11
N LYS A 489 -17.62 10.01 -20.78
CA LYS A 489 -18.40 9.89 -22.04
C LYS A 489 -17.59 10.27 -23.27
N ASP A 490 -16.48 10.97 -23.07
CA ASP A 490 -15.68 11.59 -24.12
C ASP A 490 -14.40 10.80 -24.37
N GLU A 491 -13.26 11.31 -23.96
CA GLU A 491 -11.93 10.80 -24.29
C GLU A 491 -11.66 9.41 -23.67
N HIS A 492 -12.17 9.17 -22.45
CA HIS A 492 -12.03 7.90 -21.71
C HIS A 492 -13.37 7.16 -21.58
N LYS A 493 -14.05 7.00 -22.73
CA LYS A 493 -15.40 6.42 -22.77
C LYS A 493 -15.53 5.10 -22.00
N ASN A 494 -16.51 5.04 -21.11
CA ASN A 494 -16.79 3.92 -20.21
C ASN A 494 -15.68 3.63 -19.17
N GLU A 495 -14.78 4.56 -18.92
CA GLU A 495 -13.75 4.47 -17.88
C GLU A 495 -14.01 5.52 -16.79
N LEU A 496 -13.40 5.36 -15.61
CA LEU A 496 -13.46 6.31 -14.51
C LEU A 496 -12.06 6.56 -13.92
N ASP A 497 -11.78 7.81 -13.53
CA ASP A 497 -10.51 8.20 -12.91
C ASP A 497 -10.53 7.90 -11.40
N ILE A 498 -9.90 6.79 -10.99
CA ILE A 498 -9.81 6.42 -9.58
C ILE A 498 -8.81 7.27 -8.79
N LYS A 499 -7.86 7.93 -9.47
CA LYS A 499 -6.91 8.83 -8.78
C LYS A 499 -7.63 10.08 -8.31
N LYS A 500 -8.31 10.79 -9.22
CA LYS A 500 -9.03 12.03 -8.90
C LYS A 500 -10.24 11.76 -7.99
N GLY A 501 -11.06 10.77 -8.35
CA GLY A 501 -12.32 10.52 -7.67
C GLY A 501 -12.22 9.83 -6.30
N ALA A 502 -11.09 9.18 -5.98
CA ALA A 502 -10.98 8.43 -4.73
C ALA A 502 -9.61 8.54 -4.04
N ILE A 503 -8.50 8.25 -4.73
CA ILE A 503 -7.17 8.25 -4.11
C ILE A 503 -6.79 9.66 -3.63
N PHE A 504 -7.01 10.68 -4.45
CA PHE A 504 -6.67 12.07 -4.12
C PHE A 504 -7.43 12.59 -2.89
N PRO A 505 -8.76 12.42 -2.75
CA PRO A 505 -9.48 12.83 -1.56
C PRO A 505 -8.95 12.18 -0.27
N ILE A 506 -8.61 10.88 -0.30
CA ILE A 506 -8.00 10.21 0.86
C ILE A 506 -6.65 10.86 1.19
N VAL A 507 -5.75 10.93 0.20
CA VAL A 507 -4.40 11.46 0.40
C VAL A 507 -4.43 12.90 0.90
N HIS A 508 -5.23 13.76 0.27
CA HIS A 508 -5.25 15.18 0.62
C HIS A 508 -5.95 15.46 1.93
N GLY A 509 -7.07 14.79 2.22
CA GLY A 509 -7.76 14.91 3.49
C GLY A 509 -6.91 14.42 4.68
N VAL A 510 -6.25 13.26 4.52
CA VAL A 510 -5.30 12.75 5.53
C VAL A 510 -4.12 13.70 5.72
N ARG A 511 -3.58 14.27 4.63
CA ARG A 511 -2.53 15.27 4.68
C ARG A 511 -2.94 16.51 5.46
N SER A 512 -4.18 16.98 5.25
CA SER A 512 -4.71 18.17 5.93
C SER A 512 -4.81 17.96 7.45
N LEU A 513 -5.28 16.80 7.87
CA LEU A 513 -5.31 16.43 9.30
C LEU A 513 -3.89 16.25 9.86
N ALA A 514 -2.98 15.67 9.07
CA ALA A 514 -1.61 15.42 9.50
C ALA A 514 -0.81 16.72 9.72
N ILE A 515 -0.94 17.71 8.82
CA ILE A 515 -0.26 19.01 8.99
C ILE A 515 -0.82 19.75 10.21
N GLU A 516 -2.14 19.68 10.46
CA GLU A 516 -2.79 20.26 11.64
C GLU A 516 -2.24 19.67 12.95
N LYS A 517 -1.95 18.35 12.94
CA LYS A 517 -1.45 17.64 14.12
C LYS A 517 0.08 17.54 14.19
N ASN A 518 0.81 18.25 13.32
CA ASN A 518 2.27 18.24 13.23
C ASN A 518 2.85 16.80 13.05
N ILE A 519 2.21 16.00 12.23
CA ILE A 519 2.67 14.64 11.90
C ILE A 519 3.73 14.72 10.81
N TYR A 520 4.94 14.23 11.11
CA TYR A 520 6.09 14.29 10.19
C TYR A 520 6.13 13.16 9.15
N SER A 521 5.43 12.06 9.39
CA SER A 521 5.32 10.96 8.43
C SER A 521 4.76 11.47 7.10
N THR A 522 5.31 10.99 5.98
CA THR A 522 4.82 11.34 4.64
C THR A 522 3.80 10.35 4.10
N ASN A 523 3.90 9.06 4.47
CA ASN A 523 3.05 7.98 3.97
C ASN A 523 1.61 8.09 4.50
N THR A 524 0.63 7.98 3.60
CA THR A 524 -0.80 8.13 3.95
C THR A 524 -1.29 7.11 4.98
N ILE A 525 -0.85 5.85 4.88
CA ILE A 525 -1.25 4.81 5.84
C ILE A 525 -0.62 5.04 7.22
N GLU A 526 0.63 5.50 7.26
CA GLU A 526 1.30 5.84 8.53
C GLU A 526 0.62 7.04 9.19
N ARG A 527 0.32 8.09 8.42
CA ARG A 527 -0.46 9.25 8.89
C ARG A 527 -1.83 8.84 9.45
N LEU A 528 -2.56 7.95 8.77
CA LEU A 528 -3.85 7.43 9.25
C LEU A 528 -3.71 6.73 10.61
N LYS A 529 -2.67 5.95 10.82
CA LYS A 529 -2.42 5.28 12.10
C LYS A 529 -2.08 6.29 13.21
N GLU A 530 -1.20 7.25 12.93
CA GLU A 530 -0.85 8.31 13.88
C GLU A 530 -2.06 9.17 14.23
N LEU A 531 -2.93 9.50 13.26
CA LEU A 531 -4.19 10.21 13.49
C LEU A 531 -5.18 9.42 14.36
N ASN A 532 -5.21 8.08 14.20
CA ASN A 532 -5.99 7.22 15.07
C ASN A 532 -5.42 7.18 16.49
N ASP A 533 -4.10 7.07 16.64
CA ASP A 533 -3.44 7.07 17.95
C ASP A 533 -3.68 8.41 18.70
N LEU A 534 -3.81 9.51 17.96
CA LEU A 534 -4.18 10.84 18.48
C LEU A 534 -5.70 11.01 18.70
N GLY A 535 -6.52 10.03 18.38
CA GLY A 535 -7.98 10.08 18.52
C GLY A 535 -8.69 11.03 17.56
N VAL A 536 -8.03 11.43 16.46
CA VAL A 536 -8.62 12.32 15.43
C VAL A 536 -9.56 11.55 14.52
N ILE A 537 -9.19 10.33 14.16
CA ILE A 537 -10.02 9.40 13.39
C ILE A 537 -10.17 8.13 14.23
N ASP A 538 -11.38 7.60 14.31
CA ASP A 538 -11.65 6.37 15.04
C ASP A 538 -11.01 5.14 14.35
N LYS A 539 -10.90 4.04 15.10
CA LYS A 539 -10.23 2.81 14.63
C LYS A 539 -10.94 2.17 13.45
N GLU A 540 -12.27 2.18 13.43
CA GLU A 540 -13.07 1.57 12.35
C GLU A 540 -12.87 2.35 11.05
N SER A 541 -13.09 3.67 11.06
CA SER A 541 -12.86 4.56 9.91
C SER A 541 -11.41 4.49 9.41
N THR A 542 -10.43 4.41 10.33
CA THR A 542 -9.02 4.25 9.96
C THR A 542 -8.78 2.95 9.19
N THR A 543 -9.33 1.84 9.68
CA THR A 543 -9.19 0.53 9.02
C THR A 543 -9.85 0.53 7.64
N GLU A 544 -11.08 1.06 7.54
CA GLU A 544 -11.81 1.17 6.28
C GLU A 544 -11.06 2.02 5.24
N LEU A 545 -10.51 3.17 5.65
CA LEU A 545 -9.72 4.04 4.78
C LEU A 545 -8.43 3.36 4.29
N ILE A 546 -7.72 2.66 5.18
CA ILE A 546 -6.48 1.93 4.82
C ILE A 546 -6.79 0.82 3.80
N GLU A 547 -7.82 0.03 4.02
CA GLU A 547 -8.15 -1.09 3.13
C GLU A 547 -8.72 -0.58 1.79
N SER A 548 -9.56 0.46 1.80
CA SER A 548 -10.02 1.13 0.58
C SER A 548 -8.85 1.69 -0.22
N PHE A 549 -7.90 2.36 0.43
CA PHE A 549 -6.72 2.92 -0.21
C PHE A 549 -5.84 1.83 -0.85
N ASN A 550 -5.58 0.73 -0.12
CA ASN A 550 -4.85 -0.42 -0.64
C ASN A 550 -5.55 -1.06 -1.84
N PHE A 551 -6.87 -1.21 -1.80
CA PHE A 551 -7.65 -1.76 -2.88
C PHE A 551 -7.61 -0.88 -4.14
N LEU A 552 -7.78 0.43 -3.99
CA LEU A 552 -7.69 1.40 -5.08
C LEU A 552 -6.30 1.40 -5.73
N LEU A 553 -5.24 1.34 -4.94
CA LEU A 553 -3.86 1.20 -5.45
C LEU A 553 -3.65 -0.13 -6.18
N THR A 554 -4.26 -1.23 -5.70
CA THR A 554 -4.18 -2.55 -6.36
C THR A 554 -4.86 -2.52 -7.74
N LEU A 555 -6.06 -1.96 -7.83
CA LEU A 555 -6.74 -1.77 -9.12
C LEU A 555 -5.91 -0.90 -10.07
N ARG A 556 -5.39 0.23 -9.56
CA ARG A 556 -4.54 1.12 -10.35
C ARG A 556 -3.31 0.41 -10.90
N LEU A 557 -2.64 -0.41 -10.08
CA LEU A 557 -1.49 -1.19 -10.52
C LEU A 557 -1.87 -2.18 -11.63
N ARG A 558 -2.95 -2.96 -11.45
CA ARG A 558 -3.42 -3.91 -12.44
C ARG A 558 -3.69 -3.27 -13.79
N PHE A 559 -4.52 -2.23 -13.81
CA PHE A 559 -4.88 -1.57 -15.08
C PHE A 559 -3.70 -0.90 -15.76
N ARG A 560 -2.74 -0.38 -14.99
CA ARG A 560 -1.49 0.16 -15.56
C ARG A 560 -0.60 -0.92 -16.14
N LEU A 561 -0.47 -2.09 -15.50
CA LEU A 561 0.25 -3.23 -16.07
C LEU A 561 -0.40 -3.73 -17.36
N GLU A 562 -1.74 -3.79 -17.42
CA GLU A 562 -2.49 -4.11 -18.64
C GLU A 562 -2.24 -3.08 -19.77
N LYS A 563 -2.18 -1.77 -19.42
CA LYS A 563 -1.87 -0.70 -20.38
C LYS A 563 -0.44 -0.81 -20.92
N ILE A 564 0.51 -1.17 -20.09
CA ILE A 564 1.89 -1.46 -20.54
C ILE A 564 1.89 -2.58 -21.60
N ASP A 565 1.17 -3.69 -21.34
CA ASP A 565 1.10 -4.82 -22.27
C ASP A 565 0.46 -4.42 -23.61
N GLN A 566 -0.52 -3.52 -23.55
CA GLN A 566 -1.19 -2.97 -24.72
C GLN A 566 -0.42 -1.81 -25.39
N ARG A 567 0.73 -1.41 -24.86
CA ARG A 567 1.54 -0.25 -25.30
C ARG A 567 0.73 1.06 -25.34
N LYS A 568 -0.17 1.24 -24.35
CA LYS A 568 -0.98 2.46 -24.18
C LYS A 568 -0.32 3.39 -23.17
N SER A 569 -0.76 4.66 -23.19
CA SER A 569 -0.36 5.66 -22.18
C SER A 569 -0.77 5.23 -20.77
N LEU A 570 0.08 5.55 -19.78
CA LEU A 570 -0.16 5.22 -18.37
C LEU A 570 -0.97 6.34 -17.71
N ASP A 571 -2.27 6.21 -17.72
CA ASP A 571 -3.21 7.09 -17.03
C ASP A 571 -3.78 6.44 -15.76
N ASN A 572 -4.80 7.07 -15.15
CA ASN A 572 -5.45 6.61 -13.92
C ASN A 572 -6.88 6.09 -14.16
N TYR A 573 -7.25 5.92 -15.41
CA TYR A 573 -8.57 5.48 -15.79
C TYR A 573 -8.68 3.96 -15.78
N ILE A 574 -9.77 3.47 -15.22
CA ILE A 574 -10.13 2.05 -15.18
C ILE A 574 -11.49 1.83 -15.80
N ASN A 575 -11.67 0.69 -16.46
CA ASN A 575 -12.97 0.32 -17.04
C ASN A 575 -13.71 -0.63 -16.09
N PRO A 576 -14.84 -0.19 -15.47
CA PRO A 576 -15.58 -1.01 -14.53
C PRO A 576 -16.13 -2.31 -15.13
N SER A 577 -16.34 -2.38 -16.45
CA SER A 577 -16.84 -3.60 -17.10
C SER A 577 -15.84 -4.76 -17.02
N LYS A 578 -14.54 -4.47 -16.86
CA LYS A 578 -13.47 -5.46 -16.70
C LYS A 578 -13.30 -5.96 -15.27
N LEU A 579 -14.01 -5.38 -14.33
CA LEU A 579 -13.99 -5.80 -12.93
C LEU A 579 -14.88 -7.03 -12.74
N THR A 580 -14.42 -7.95 -11.89
CA THR A 580 -15.27 -9.00 -11.35
C THR A 580 -16.40 -8.39 -10.52
N MET A 581 -17.44 -9.15 -10.24
CA MET A 581 -18.55 -8.66 -9.44
C MET A 581 -18.09 -8.22 -8.02
N LEU A 582 -17.25 -9.03 -7.38
CA LEU A 582 -16.67 -8.69 -6.08
C LEU A 582 -15.85 -7.39 -6.13
N GLU A 583 -15.06 -7.20 -7.17
CA GLU A 583 -14.27 -5.97 -7.33
C GLU A 583 -15.15 -4.73 -7.56
N LYS A 584 -16.28 -4.90 -8.28
CA LYS A 584 -17.27 -3.81 -8.43
C LYS A 584 -17.88 -3.42 -7.09
N ASP A 585 -18.27 -4.40 -6.28
CA ASP A 585 -18.84 -4.16 -4.95
C ASP A 585 -17.82 -3.48 -4.03
N LEU A 586 -16.58 -3.99 -3.99
CA LEU A 586 -15.48 -3.38 -3.22
C LEU A 586 -15.16 -1.95 -3.70
N LEU A 587 -15.25 -1.67 -5.00
CA LEU A 587 -15.02 -0.33 -5.54
C LEU A 587 -16.14 0.63 -5.12
N LYS A 588 -17.41 0.19 -5.19
CA LYS A 588 -18.55 0.97 -4.69
C LYS A 588 -18.42 1.26 -3.20
N ASP A 589 -18.09 0.25 -2.40
CA ASP A 589 -17.89 0.40 -0.96
C ASP A 589 -16.72 1.37 -0.66
N SER A 590 -15.61 1.26 -1.41
CA SER A 590 -14.49 2.19 -1.29
C SER A 590 -14.91 3.63 -1.60
N PHE A 591 -15.74 3.85 -2.62
CA PHE A 591 -16.26 5.18 -2.94
C PHE A 591 -17.20 5.74 -1.87
N LYS A 592 -18.04 4.89 -1.24
CA LYS A 592 -18.87 5.30 -0.09
C LYS A 592 -18.00 5.74 1.09
N ILE A 593 -16.93 5.00 1.40
CA ILE A 593 -15.98 5.36 2.45
C ILE A 593 -15.28 6.69 2.13
N VAL A 594 -14.87 6.90 0.88
CA VAL A 594 -14.30 8.18 0.44
C VAL A 594 -15.29 9.32 0.65
N ASN A 595 -16.57 9.14 0.30
CA ASN A 595 -17.61 10.14 0.51
C ASN A 595 -17.84 10.41 2.01
N LYS A 596 -17.90 9.37 2.85
CA LYS A 596 -17.97 9.51 4.32
C LYS A 596 -16.79 10.31 4.85
N PHE A 597 -15.58 10.04 4.35
CA PHE A 597 -14.37 10.77 4.75
C PHE A 597 -14.38 12.23 4.27
N LYS A 598 -14.85 12.51 3.04
CA LYS A 598 -15.04 13.90 2.56
C LYS A 598 -16.00 14.68 3.44
N LYS A 599 -17.11 14.07 3.86
CA LYS A 599 -18.06 14.67 4.80
C LYS A 599 -17.40 14.96 6.17
N PHE A 600 -16.62 14.00 6.69
CA PHE A 600 -15.86 14.20 7.92
C PHE A 600 -14.91 15.40 7.80
N ILE A 601 -14.16 15.54 6.71
CA ILE A 601 -13.27 16.69 6.43
C ILE A 601 -14.07 18.00 6.35
N THR A 602 -15.22 17.96 5.66
CA THR A 602 -16.12 19.11 5.53
C THR A 602 -16.58 19.61 6.90
N TYR A 603 -17.00 18.69 7.76
CA TYR A 603 -17.46 19.01 9.11
C TYR A 603 -16.31 19.48 10.00
N HIS A 604 -15.19 18.78 10.01
CA HIS A 604 -14.01 19.09 10.84
C HIS A 604 -13.48 20.51 10.58
N TYR A 605 -13.39 20.90 9.31
CA TYR A 605 -12.89 22.23 8.91
C TYR A 605 -14.00 23.25 8.64
N LYS A 606 -15.29 22.90 8.82
CA LYS A 606 -16.45 23.75 8.55
C LYS A 606 -16.46 24.34 7.13
N LEU A 607 -16.12 23.51 6.13
CA LEU A 607 -15.92 23.97 4.75
C LEU A 607 -17.19 24.50 4.07
N ASN A 608 -18.37 24.22 4.58
CA ASN A 608 -19.64 24.78 4.10
C ASN A 608 -19.76 26.30 4.34
N ASN A 609 -18.90 26.88 5.19
CA ASN A 609 -18.91 28.29 5.54
C ASN A 609 -17.88 29.12 4.78
N TYR A 610 -17.13 28.48 3.90
CA TYR A 610 -16.08 29.05 3.05
C TYR A 610 -16.40 28.70 1.57
#